data_e31314dfc6eb60296e17dcb583bdd3f9
#
_entry.id   e31314dfc6eb60296e17dcb583bdd3f9
#
_cell.length_a   1.000
_cell.length_b   1.000
_cell.length_c   1.000
_cell.angle_alpha   90.00
_cell.angle_beta   90.00
_cell.angle_gamma   90.00
#
_symmetry.space_group_name_H-M   'P 1'
#
loop_
_entity.id
_entity.type
_entity.pdbx_description
1 polymer ?
#
loop_
_entity_poly.entity_id
_entity_poly.type
_entity_poly.pdbx_seq_one_letter_code
_entity_poly.pdbx_strand_id
1 'polypeptide(L)'
;MNSFTRTAEPHTIPDTSTFDPASGTLVERLLFNHRRIILGICVLLSLILGYQALGLKLNAAFEKMIPTDHPYVQNYLKNRGQLGEGGNTLRIAVEARQGSIFDAAYLETVKKINDEVFLLPGVDRSYMKSLWTPATRWIGVTEEGFDGGPVIPDNYDGSADSLEQVRQNVERSGEVGRLVAANFKSSIVLLPLQETASDDGQPLDYNALSSQLEQIRAKYETDNIKIHITGFAKVVGDLLDGMRQMQLFFAATLVICGIVLFWYTRCVRSTLLVLLCSIVAVVWLLGLLPTL
;
A
#
# COMPACT_ATOMS: atom_id res chain seq x y z
N MET A 1 12.31 59.11 35.57
CA MET A 1 12.68 57.69 35.14
C MET A 1 12.16 56.83 36.25
N ASN A 2 10.91 56.40 36.13
CA ASN A 2 10.19 55.65 37.16
C ASN A 2 9.88 54.22 36.71
N SER A 3 10.48 53.32 37.37
CA SER A 3 10.23 51.97 37.78
C SER A 3 8.86 51.36 37.38
N PHE A 4 8.92 50.39 36.48
CA PHE A 4 7.89 49.37 36.32
C PHE A 4 8.16 48.22 37.30
N THR A 5 7.63 48.34 38.51
CA THR A 5 7.39 47.18 39.37
C THR A 5 5.89 47.09 39.61
N ARG A 6 5.16 46.51 38.62
CA ARG A 6 3.85 45.93 38.90
C ARG A 6 4.10 44.54 39.47
N THR A 7 4.09 44.43 40.78
CA THR A 7 3.86 43.15 41.46
C THR A 7 2.49 42.64 41.02
N ALA A 8 2.48 41.61 40.20
CA ALA A 8 1.26 40.88 39.89
C ALA A 8 0.77 40.27 41.21
N GLU A 9 -0.35 40.78 41.73
CA GLU A 9 -1.06 40.13 42.81
C GLU A 9 -1.38 38.70 42.39
N PRO A 10 -1.19 37.70 43.28
CA PRO A 10 -1.57 36.34 42.95
C PRO A 10 -3.08 36.36 42.70
N HIS A 11 -3.50 36.02 41.50
CA HIS A 11 -4.89 35.78 41.17
C HIS A 11 -5.42 34.69 42.12
N THR A 12 -6.06 35.08 43.20
CA THR A 12 -6.85 34.20 44.03
C THR A 12 -7.93 33.61 43.13
N ILE A 13 -7.94 32.29 43.00
CA ILE A 13 -8.99 31.61 42.27
C ILE A 13 -10.30 32.00 42.95
N PRO A 14 -11.23 32.72 42.26
CA PRO A 14 -12.49 33.10 42.86
C PRO A 14 -13.21 31.82 43.33
N ASP A 15 -13.73 31.84 44.53
CA ASP A 15 -14.51 30.74 45.06
C ASP A 15 -15.65 30.40 44.07
N THR A 16 -15.79 29.15 43.69
CA THR A 16 -16.83 28.71 42.76
C THR A 16 -18.24 29.03 43.21
N SER A 17 -18.43 29.39 44.50
CA SER A 17 -19.67 29.88 45.09
C SER A 17 -20.06 31.27 44.63
N THR A 18 -19.11 32.08 44.13
CA THR A 18 -19.33 33.46 43.66
C THR A 18 -19.61 33.56 42.16
N PHE A 19 -19.72 32.42 41.47
CA PHE A 19 -20.01 32.40 40.03
C PHE A 19 -21.43 32.88 39.73
N ASP A 20 -21.52 34.02 39.02
CA ASP A 20 -22.80 34.55 38.56
C ASP A 20 -23.22 33.85 37.27
N PRO A 21 -24.26 32.97 37.28
CA PRO A 21 -24.74 32.24 36.10
C PRO A 21 -25.32 33.13 35.01
N ALA A 22 -25.55 34.42 35.28
CA ALA A 22 -26.05 35.41 34.32
C ALA A 22 -24.97 36.21 33.63
N SER A 23 -23.70 36.13 34.09
CA SER A 23 -22.56 36.84 33.51
C SER A 23 -22.08 36.16 32.21
N GLY A 24 -21.55 36.95 31.25
CA GLY A 24 -20.94 36.50 30.01
C GLY A 24 -21.92 36.37 28.80
N THR A 25 -21.35 35.94 27.68
CA THR A 25 -22.10 35.70 26.41
C THR A 25 -23.02 34.48 26.50
N LEU A 26 -24.00 34.38 25.60
CA LEU A 26 -24.94 33.23 25.56
C LEU A 26 -24.23 31.87 25.49
N VAL A 27 -23.12 31.81 24.74
CA VAL A 27 -22.30 30.60 24.58
C VAL A 27 -21.60 30.24 25.89
N GLU A 28 -21.03 31.22 26.57
CA GLU A 28 -20.39 31.03 27.88
C GLU A 28 -21.35 30.56 28.93
N ARG A 29 -22.55 31.16 28.99
CA ARG A 29 -23.61 30.71 29.91
C ARG A 29 -24.02 29.27 29.66
N LEU A 30 -24.22 28.88 28.37
CA LEU A 30 -24.57 27.52 28.01
C LEU A 30 -23.47 26.52 28.43
N LEU A 31 -22.23 26.83 28.13
CA LEU A 31 -21.08 25.97 28.43
C LEU A 31 -20.83 25.79 29.92
N PHE A 32 -20.82 26.89 30.68
CA PHE A 32 -20.45 26.82 32.10
C PHE A 32 -21.60 26.37 33.00
N ASN A 33 -22.85 26.75 32.72
CA ASN A 33 -23.98 26.33 33.51
C ASN A 33 -24.30 24.84 33.32
N HIS A 34 -24.06 24.28 32.13
CA HIS A 34 -24.33 22.88 31.81
C HIS A 34 -23.07 22.04 31.65
N ARG A 35 -21.95 22.46 32.28
CA ARG A 35 -20.62 21.82 32.11
C ARG A 35 -20.63 20.30 32.26
N ARG A 36 -21.43 19.74 33.19
CA ARG A 36 -21.51 18.28 33.40
C ARG A 36 -22.19 17.57 32.24
N ILE A 37 -23.25 18.20 31.69
CA ILE A 37 -24.00 17.65 30.55
C ILE A 37 -23.11 17.69 29.29
N ILE A 38 -22.46 18.82 29.05
CA ILE A 38 -21.56 18.99 27.88
C ILE A 38 -20.39 18.00 27.95
N LEU A 39 -19.79 17.84 29.13
CA LEU A 39 -18.71 16.88 29.34
C LEU A 39 -19.21 15.44 29.09
N GLY A 40 -20.43 15.10 29.54
CA GLY A 40 -21.09 13.84 29.27
C GLY A 40 -21.32 13.60 27.78
N ILE A 41 -21.77 14.62 27.04
CA ILE A 41 -21.97 14.56 25.59
C ILE A 41 -20.62 14.36 24.88
N CYS A 42 -19.58 15.10 25.26
CA CYS A 42 -18.23 14.94 24.69
C CYS A 42 -17.67 13.53 24.92
N VAL A 43 -17.84 12.97 26.11
CA VAL A 43 -17.40 11.61 26.42
C VAL A 43 -18.19 10.59 25.58
N LEU A 44 -19.52 10.73 25.53
CA LEU A 44 -20.36 9.84 24.72
C LEU A 44 -19.99 9.90 23.24
N LEU A 45 -19.80 11.10 22.70
CA LEU A 45 -19.37 11.31 21.32
C LEU A 45 -18.00 10.70 21.08
N SER A 46 -17.06 10.86 22.01
CA SER A 46 -15.72 10.26 21.91
C SER A 46 -15.77 8.74 21.91
N LEU A 47 -16.67 8.13 22.68
CA LEU A 47 -16.86 6.67 22.68
C LEU A 47 -17.46 6.18 21.37
N ILE A 48 -18.46 6.87 20.83
CA ILE A 48 -19.10 6.50 19.54
C ILE A 48 -18.10 6.63 18.41
N LEU A 49 -17.42 7.79 18.30
CA LEU A 49 -16.43 8.03 17.26
C LEU A 49 -15.19 7.13 17.41
N GLY A 50 -14.78 6.84 18.65
CA GLY A 50 -13.71 5.89 18.93
C GLY A 50 -14.07 4.47 18.46
N TYR A 51 -15.28 4.03 18.68
CA TYR A 51 -15.77 2.75 18.16
C TYR A 51 -15.76 2.70 16.62
N GLN A 52 -16.23 3.78 15.97
CA GLN A 52 -16.18 3.89 14.51
C GLN A 52 -14.74 3.90 13.98
N ALA A 53 -13.83 4.61 14.65
CA ALA A 53 -12.40 4.65 14.29
C ALA A 53 -11.72 3.27 14.34
N LEU A 54 -12.08 2.43 15.31
CA LEU A 54 -11.59 1.05 15.39
C LEU A 54 -12.10 0.16 14.25
N GLY A 55 -13.27 0.49 13.68
CA GLY A 55 -13.86 -0.20 12.54
C GLY A 55 -13.29 0.21 11.18
N LEU A 56 -12.41 1.22 11.13
CA LEU A 56 -11.77 1.68 9.89
C LEU A 56 -10.93 0.57 9.28
N LYS A 57 -11.45 -0.04 8.22
CA LYS A 57 -10.70 -0.97 7.36
C LYS A 57 -10.31 -0.22 6.09
N LEU A 58 -9.01 -0.16 5.80
CA LEU A 58 -8.56 0.30 4.50
C LEU A 58 -8.97 -0.75 3.45
N ASN A 59 -10.05 -0.46 2.75
CA ASN A 59 -10.50 -1.28 1.63
C ASN A 59 -9.94 -0.68 0.34
N ALA A 60 -8.69 -0.99 0.06
CA ALA A 60 -7.96 -0.54 -1.11
C ALA A 60 -8.23 -1.45 -2.32
N ALA A 61 -9.50 -1.69 -2.65
CA ALA A 61 -9.84 -2.40 -3.88
C ALA A 61 -9.52 -1.52 -5.10
N PHE A 62 -8.86 -2.10 -6.11
CA PHE A 62 -8.52 -1.42 -7.36
C PHE A 62 -9.73 -0.72 -7.98
N GLU A 63 -10.89 -1.36 -7.95
CA GLU A 63 -12.13 -0.84 -8.52
C GLU A 63 -12.64 0.44 -7.84
N LYS A 64 -12.40 0.59 -6.53
CA LYS A 64 -12.83 1.78 -5.77
C LYS A 64 -12.01 3.03 -6.07
N MET A 65 -10.84 2.87 -6.67
CA MET A 65 -9.97 3.99 -7.05
C MET A 65 -10.24 4.50 -8.47
N ILE A 66 -11.06 3.76 -9.23
CA ILE A 66 -11.46 4.18 -10.57
C ILE A 66 -12.81 4.92 -10.48
N PRO A 67 -13.02 6.04 -11.21
CA PRO A 67 -14.29 6.77 -11.21
C PRO A 67 -15.39 5.88 -11.82
N THR A 68 -16.12 5.18 -10.96
CA THR A 68 -17.16 4.19 -11.36
C THR A 68 -18.33 4.80 -12.11
N ASP A 69 -18.52 6.12 -11.99
CA ASP A 69 -19.62 6.83 -12.66
C ASP A 69 -19.34 7.11 -14.14
N HIS A 70 -18.09 6.94 -14.61
CA HIS A 70 -17.73 7.17 -15.99
C HIS A 70 -18.26 6.02 -16.89
N PRO A 71 -18.96 6.30 -18.02
CA PRO A 71 -19.57 5.27 -18.86
C PRO A 71 -18.57 4.22 -19.38
N TYR A 72 -17.33 4.63 -19.64
CA TYR A 72 -16.25 3.74 -20.08
C TYR A 72 -15.88 2.73 -18.99
N VAL A 73 -15.79 3.20 -17.75
CA VAL A 73 -15.49 2.34 -16.57
C VAL A 73 -16.65 1.37 -16.31
N GLN A 74 -17.89 1.82 -16.43
CA GLN A 74 -19.08 0.96 -16.29
C GLN A 74 -19.09 -0.17 -17.32
N ASN A 75 -18.76 0.15 -18.59
CA ASN A 75 -18.63 -0.87 -19.64
C ASN A 75 -17.50 -1.87 -19.34
N TYR A 76 -16.36 -1.39 -18.85
CA TYR A 76 -15.25 -2.25 -18.43
C TYR A 76 -15.69 -3.18 -17.30
N LEU A 77 -16.26 -2.63 -16.22
CA LEU A 77 -16.71 -3.41 -15.06
C LEU A 77 -17.75 -4.46 -15.42
N LYS A 78 -18.67 -4.13 -16.35
CA LYS A 78 -19.71 -5.05 -16.84
C LYS A 78 -19.12 -6.24 -17.62
N ASN A 79 -18.06 -6.02 -18.38
CA ASN A 79 -17.50 -7.02 -19.29
C ASN A 79 -16.16 -7.61 -18.78
N ARG A 80 -15.66 -7.20 -17.62
CA ARG A 80 -14.33 -7.60 -17.11
C ARG A 80 -14.15 -9.10 -16.98
N GLY A 81 -15.19 -9.85 -16.62
CA GLY A 81 -15.13 -11.30 -16.54
C GLY A 81 -14.87 -12.03 -17.89
N GLN A 82 -15.06 -11.31 -19.00
CA GLN A 82 -14.75 -11.79 -20.34
C GLN A 82 -13.41 -11.26 -20.87
N LEU A 83 -12.86 -10.24 -20.21
CA LEU A 83 -11.58 -9.62 -20.54
C LEU A 83 -10.51 -10.26 -19.63
N GLY A 84 -9.81 -11.24 -20.15
CA GLY A 84 -8.87 -12.06 -19.37
C GLY A 84 -7.67 -11.32 -18.77
N GLU A 85 -7.41 -10.05 -19.10
CA GLU A 85 -6.41 -9.22 -18.46
C GLU A 85 -7.12 -8.15 -17.65
N GLY A 86 -7.33 -8.41 -16.36
CA GLY A 86 -7.85 -7.42 -15.41
C GLY A 86 -6.87 -6.24 -15.24
N GLY A 87 -7.39 -5.05 -14.92
CA GLY A 87 -6.57 -3.85 -14.68
C GLY A 87 -5.58 -3.97 -13.52
N ASN A 88 -5.75 -4.98 -12.67
CA ASN A 88 -4.88 -5.24 -11.52
C ASN A 88 -3.78 -6.25 -11.88
N THR A 89 -2.74 -5.78 -12.57
CA THR A 89 -1.62 -6.62 -12.97
C THR A 89 -0.33 -6.15 -12.28
N LEU A 90 0.33 -7.09 -11.59
CA LEU A 90 1.69 -6.90 -11.11
C LEU A 90 2.69 -7.20 -12.23
N ARG A 91 3.79 -6.45 -12.23
CA ARG A 91 4.91 -6.64 -13.14
C ARG A 91 6.17 -6.76 -12.31
N ILE A 92 6.86 -7.87 -12.47
CA ILE A 92 8.16 -8.12 -11.84
C ILE A 92 9.19 -8.07 -12.96
N ALA A 93 9.95 -6.98 -13.03
CA ALA A 93 11.05 -6.84 -13.97
C ALA A 93 12.34 -7.32 -13.30
N VAL A 94 12.95 -8.31 -13.89
CA VAL A 94 14.26 -8.86 -13.50
C VAL A 94 15.29 -8.27 -14.43
N GLU A 95 16.27 -7.55 -13.90
CA GLU A 95 17.31 -6.85 -14.66
C GLU A 95 18.68 -7.49 -14.40
N ALA A 96 19.40 -7.82 -15.47
CA ALA A 96 20.78 -8.17 -15.45
C ALA A 96 21.64 -6.90 -15.45
N ARG A 97 22.32 -6.60 -14.35
CA ARG A 97 23.20 -5.41 -14.25
C ARG A 97 24.40 -5.52 -15.17
N GLN A 98 24.91 -6.74 -15.36
CA GLN A 98 26.00 -7.04 -16.27
C GLN A 98 25.57 -8.11 -17.27
N GLY A 99 26.00 -7.98 -18.52
CA GLY A 99 25.64 -8.94 -19.58
C GLY A 99 24.24 -8.75 -20.14
N SER A 100 23.56 -9.85 -20.42
CA SER A 100 22.22 -9.91 -21.02
C SER A 100 21.37 -10.97 -20.32
N ILE A 101 20.08 -11.02 -20.66
CA ILE A 101 19.16 -12.05 -20.18
C ILE A 101 19.50 -13.47 -20.69
N PHE A 102 20.32 -13.58 -21.73
CA PHE A 102 20.75 -14.86 -22.32
C PHE A 102 21.97 -15.41 -21.58
N ASP A 103 21.77 -15.60 -20.29
CA ASP A 103 22.72 -16.20 -19.36
C ASP A 103 22.01 -17.31 -18.56
N ALA A 104 22.67 -18.45 -18.37
CA ALA A 104 22.06 -19.61 -17.73
C ALA A 104 21.64 -19.31 -16.26
N ALA A 105 22.47 -18.59 -15.51
CA ALA A 105 22.18 -18.26 -14.14
C ALA A 105 21.01 -17.25 -14.04
N TYR A 106 20.95 -16.31 -14.99
CA TYR A 106 19.82 -15.37 -15.08
C TYR A 106 18.52 -16.09 -15.38
N LEU A 107 18.48 -16.94 -16.42
CA LEU A 107 17.28 -17.68 -16.80
C LEU A 107 16.80 -18.62 -15.69
N GLU A 108 17.72 -19.28 -15.00
CA GLU A 108 17.41 -20.12 -13.84
C GLU A 108 16.81 -19.30 -12.69
N THR A 109 17.31 -18.10 -12.46
CA THR A 109 16.75 -17.19 -11.43
C THR A 109 15.35 -16.74 -11.80
N VAL A 110 15.13 -16.36 -13.06
CA VAL A 110 13.78 -16.00 -13.55
C VAL A 110 12.82 -17.17 -13.42
N LYS A 111 13.28 -18.41 -13.68
CA LYS A 111 12.48 -19.64 -13.48
C LYS A 111 12.03 -19.78 -12.03
N LYS A 112 12.97 -19.68 -11.09
CA LYS A 112 12.66 -19.76 -9.65
C LYS A 112 11.69 -18.69 -9.19
N ILE A 113 11.86 -17.47 -9.67
CA ILE A 113 10.91 -16.37 -9.40
C ILE A 113 9.54 -16.72 -9.99
N ASN A 114 9.50 -17.16 -11.26
CA ASN A 114 8.25 -17.57 -11.93
C ASN A 114 7.50 -18.64 -11.13
N ASP A 115 8.20 -19.66 -10.67
CA ASP A 115 7.60 -20.79 -9.95
C ASP A 115 7.09 -20.38 -8.56
N GLU A 116 7.82 -19.50 -7.84
CA GLU A 116 7.36 -18.98 -6.54
C GLU A 116 6.15 -18.06 -6.69
N VAL A 117 6.18 -17.11 -7.64
CA VAL A 117 5.07 -16.17 -7.81
C VAL A 117 3.81 -16.82 -8.35
N PHE A 118 3.94 -17.94 -9.10
CA PHE A 118 2.82 -18.73 -9.55
C PHE A 118 1.99 -19.31 -8.39
N LEU A 119 2.61 -19.54 -7.24
CA LEU A 119 1.97 -20.10 -6.05
C LEU A 119 1.37 -19.03 -5.13
N LEU A 120 1.61 -17.73 -5.41
CA LEU A 120 1.09 -16.67 -4.58
C LEU A 120 -0.45 -16.62 -4.61
N PRO A 121 -1.09 -16.28 -3.46
CA PRO A 121 -2.54 -16.16 -3.39
C PRO A 121 -3.02 -15.00 -4.27
N GLY A 122 -4.16 -15.22 -4.93
CA GLY A 122 -4.77 -14.22 -5.80
C GLY A 122 -4.13 -14.05 -7.17
N VAL A 123 -3.09 -14.81 -7.52
CA VAL A 123 -2.52 -14.80 -8.88
C VAL A 123 -3.43 -15.56 -9.83
N ASP A 124 -3.83 -14.91 -10.92
CA ASP A 124 -4.51 -15.58 -12.03
C ASP A 124 -3.50 -16.33 -12.89
N ARG A 125 -3.34 -17.59 -12.56
CA ARG A 125 -2.37 -18.49 -13.17
C ARG A 125 -2.59 -18.67 -14.68
N SER A 126 -3.85 -18.58 -15.12
CA SER A 126 -4.23 -18.78 -16.53
C SER A 126 -3.72 -17.65 -17.44
N TYR A 127 -3.58 -16.45 -16.89
CA TYR A 127 -3.14 -15.27 -17.62
C TYR A 127 -1.75 -14.78 -17.25
N MET A 128 -1.06 -15.52 -16.37
CA MET A 128 0.34 -15.23 -16.06
C MET A 128 1.22 -15.41 -17.29
N LYS A 129 2.11 -14.44 -17.54
CA LYS A 129 3.05 -14.48 -18.67
C LYS A 129 4.48 -14.19 -18.23
N SER A 130 5.38 -15.02 -18.66
CA SER A 130 6.84 -14.85 -18.53
C SER A 130 7.52 -15.58 -19.66
N LEU A 131 8.85 -15.51 -19.73
CA LEU A 131 9.61 -16.33 -20.70
C LEU A 131 9.45 -17.83 -20.45
N TRP A 132 9.15 -18.26 -19.20
CA TRP A 132 8.99 -19.65 -18.80
C TRP A 132 7.56 -20.17 -18.90
N THR A 133 6.58 -19.31 -19.20
CA THR A 133 5.21 -19.78 -19.37
C THR A 133 5.02 -20.40 -20.75
N PRO A 134 4.37 -21.58 -20.87
CA PRO A 134 4.13 -22.24 -22.16
C PRO A 134 3.28 -21.42 -23.13
N ALA A 135 2.54 -20.45 -22.60
CA ALA A 135 1.75 -19.50 -23.40
C ALA A 135 2.61 -18.49 -24.16
N THR A 136 3.87 -18.29 -23.76
CA THR A 136 4.82 -17.42 -24.46
C THR A 136 5.52 -18.21 -25.55
N ARG A 137 5.08 -17.99 -26.77
CA ARG A 137 5.48 -18.79 -27.95
C ARG A 137 6.05 -17.93 -29.06
N TRP A 138 6.94 -18.51 -29.83
CA TRP A 138 7.34 -17.97 -31.12
C TRP A 138 6.57 -18.70 -32.25
N ILE A 139 6.34 -17.99 -33.33
CA ILE A 139 5.70 -18.52 -34.53
C ILE A 139 6.55 -18.10 -35.73
N GLY A 140 6.88 -19.06 -36.57
CA GLY A 140 7.59 -18.88 -37.83
C GLY A 140 6.74 -19.33 -39.00
N VAL A 141 7.00 -18.80 -40.17
CA VAL A 141 6.41 -19.27 -41.45
C VAL A 141 7.50 -19.98 -42.19
N THR A 142 7.21 -21.23 -42.57
CA THR A 142 8.09 -22.07 -43.39
C THR A 142 7.40 -22.39 -44.72
N GLU A 143 8.12 -22.96 -45.67
CA GLU A 143 7.56 -23.36 -46.93
C GLU A 143 6.47 -24.43 -46.78
N GLU A 144 6.53 -25.21 -45.67
CA GLU A 144 5.56 -26.28 -45.36
C GLU A 144 4.38 -25.81 -44.52
N GLY A 145 4.36 -24.56 -44.03
CA GLY A 145 3.31 -23.99 -43.21
C GLY A 145 3.82 -23.17 -42.03
N PHE A 146 3.07 -23.23 -40.91
CA PHE A 146 3.44 -22.57 -39.67
C PHE A 146 4.23 -23.53 -38.79
N ASP A 147 5.36 -23.05 -38.30
CA ASP A 147 6.15 -23.70 -37.26
C ASP A 147 6.15 -22.81 -36.01
N GLY A 148 6.28 -23.40 -34.82
CA GLY A 148 6.27 -22.63 -33.57
C GLY A 148 6.41 -23.51 -32.34
N GLY A 149 6.87 -22.86 -31.27
CA GLY A 149 7.10 -23.53 -29.99
C GLY A 149 7.16 -22.55 -28.84
N PRO A 150 7.35 -23.04 -27.60
CA PRO A 150 7.62 -22.19 -26.46
C PRO A 150 8.92 -21.42 -26.67
N VAL A 151 9.03 -20.21 -26.10
CA VAL A 151 10.25 -19.40 -26.21
C VAL A 151 11.43 -20.12 -25.56
N ILE A 152 11.23 -20.70 -24.39
CA ILE A 152 12.20 -21.59 -23.76
C ILE A 152 11.78 -23.02 -24.10
N PRO A 153 12.55 -23.75 -24.90
CA PRO A 153 12.18 -25.10 -25.33
C PRO A 153 12.31 -26.10 -24.19
N ASP A 154 11.54 -27.19 -24.27
CA ASP A 154 11.51 -28.25 -23.24
C ASP A 154 12.89 -28.92 -23.02
N ASN A 155 13.73 -28.92 -24.05
CA ASN A 155 15.09 -29.48 -24.00
C ASN A 155 16.17 -28.47 -23.57
N TYR A 156 15.75 -27.31 -23.01
CA TYR A 156 16.69 -26.31 -22.51
C TYR A 156 17.56 -26.87 -21.37
N ASP A 157 18.87 -26.86 -21.56
CA ASP A 157 19.86 -27.41 -20.61
C ASP A 157 20.88 -26.39 -20.07
N GLY A 158 20.77 -25.11 -20.49
CA GLY A 158 21.69 -24.03 -20.10
C GLY A 158 23.00 -24.01 -20.88
N SER A 159 23.19 -24.87 -21.89
CA SER A 159 24.34 -24.85 -22.80
C SER A 159 24.34 -23.61 -23.69
N ALA A 160 25.51 -23.28 -24.28
CA ALA A 160 25.64 -22.15 -25.19
C ALA A 160 24.70 -22.24 -26.39
N ASP A 161 24.54 -23.47 -26.92
CA ASP A 161 23.63 -23.72 -28.03
C ASP A 161 22.16 -23.53 -27.66
N SER A 162 21.77 -23.98 -26.47
CA SER A 162 20.39 -23.79 -25.96
C SER A 162 20.10 -22.33 -25.64
N LEU A 163 21.07 -21.58 -25.15
CA LEU A 163 20.95 -20.13 -24.93
C LEU A 163 20.78 -19.36 -26.24
N GLU A 164 21.54 -19.71 -27.27
CA GLU A 164 21.40 -19.11 -28.61
C GLU A 164 20.03 -19.45 -29.23
N GLN A 165 19.54 -20.67 -29.03
CA GLN A 165 18.17 -21.05 -29.45
C GLN A 165 17.11 -20.22 -28.73
N VAL A 166 17.23 -20.02 -27.41
CA VAL A 166 16.31 -19.15 -26.65
C VAL A 166 16.36 -17.71 -27.19
N ARG A 167 17.54 -17.19 -27.50
CA ARG A 167 17.69 -15.87 -28.11
C ARG A 167 16.92 -15.73 -29.42
N GLN A 168 17.12 -16.67 -30.33
CA GLN A 168 16.41 -16.69 -31.62
C GLN A 168 14.90 -16.78 -31.42
N ASN A 169 14.45 -17.61 -30.50
CA ASN A 169 13.03 -17.77 -30.16
C ASN A 169 12.45 -16.47 -29.59
N VAL A 170 13.18 -15.76 -28.71
CA VAL A 170 12.75 -14.46 -28.17
C VAL A 170 12.61 -13.42 -29.28
N GLU A 171 13.58 -13.34 -30.20
CA GLU A 171 13.56 -12.39 -31.31
C GLU A 171 12.36 -12.68 -32.27
N ARG A 172 12.01 -13.94 -32.48
CA ARG A 172 10.87 -14.36 -33.33
C ARG A 172 9.50 -14.27 -32.62
N SER A 173 9.47 -14.25 -31.28
CA SER A 173 8.23 -14.32 -30.52
C SER A 173 7.39 -13.02 -30.58
N GLY A 174 7.99 -11.90 -30.97
CA GLY A 174 7.36 -10.57 -30.89
C GLY A 174 7.23 -10.02 -29.45
N GLU A 175 7.87 -10.69 -28.48
CA GLU A 175 7.81 -10.28 -27.06
C GLU A 175 8.92 -9.24 -26.68
N VAL A 176 9.79 -8.91 -27.63
CA VAL A 176 10.77 -7.81 -27.46
C VAL A 176 10.02 -6.48 -27.40
N GLY A 177 10.25 -5.71 -26.37
CA GLY A 177 9.51 -4.48 -26.04
C GLY A 177 8.27 -4.71 -25.19
N ARG A 178 7.88 -5.97 -24.89
CA ARG A 178 6.75 -6.33 -24.04
C ARG A 178 7.20 -7.13 -22.79
N LEU A 179 7.64 -8.36 -22.97
CA LEU A 179 8.19 -9.21 -21.89
C LEU A 179 9.71 -9.09 -21.78
N VAL A 180 10.38 -8.70 -22.84
CA VAL A 180 11.84 -8.55 -22.89
C VAL A 180 12.16 -7.12 -23.29
N ALA A 181 13.06 -6.48 -22.58
CA ALA A 181 13.52 -5.14 -22.95
C ALA A 181 14.28 -5.14 -24.28
N ALA A 182 14.15 -4.07 -25.05
CA ALA A 182 14.79 -3.94 -26.36
C ALA A 182 16.34 -4.03 -26.31
N ASN A 183 16.94 -3.76 -25.15
CA ASN A 183 18.40 -3.90 -24.93
C ASN A 183 18.80 -5.29 -24.40
N PHE A 184 17.86 -6.21 -24.29
CA PHE A 184 18.06 -7.57 -23.74
C PHE A 184 18.70 -7.62 -22.35
N LYS A 185 18.50 -6.60 -21.51
CA LYS A 185 19.02 -6.56 -20.15
C LYS A 185 17.99 -6.93 -19.09
N SER A 186 16.72 -6.96 -19.43
CA SER A 186 15.67 -7.34 -18.47
C SER A 186 14.55 -8.11 -19.13
N SER A 187 13.90 -8.96 -18.33
CA SER A 187 12.65 -9.61 -18.67
C SER A 187 11.60 -9.36 -17.59
N ILE A 188 10.34 -9.44 -17.98
CA ILE A 188 9.20 -9.15 -17.11
C ILE A 188 8.40 -10.42 -16.90
N VAL A 189 8.00 -10.65 -15.66
CA VAL A 189 6.96 -11.59 -15.28
C VAL A 189 5.69 -10.79 -15.02
N LEU A 190 4.65 -11.07 -15.80
CA LEU A 190 3.32 -10.45 -15.69
C LEU A 190 2.44 -11.34 -14.81
N LEU A 191 1.90 -10.78 -13.73
CA LEU A 191 1.02 -11.46 -12.79
C LEU A 191 -0.31 -10.70 -12.71
N PRO A 192 -1.30 -11.09 -13.49
CA PRO A 192 -2.67 -10.62 -13.28
C PRO A 192 -3.18 -11.13 -11.94
N LEU A 193 -3.84 -10.26 -11.18
CA LEU A 193 -4.38 -10.57 -9.87
C LEU A 193 -5.90 -10.60 -9.91
N GLN A 194 -6.47 -11.60 -9.25
CA GLN A 194 -7.88 -11.67 -8.94
C GLN A 194 -8.17 -10.81 -7.71
N GLU A 195 -9.36 -10.25 -7.61
CA GLU A 195 -9.75 -9.42 -6.46
C GLU A 195 -10.03 -10.24 -5.20
N THR A 196 -10.32 -11.51 -5.38
CA THR A 196 -10.54 -12.48 -4.31
C THR A 196 -9.34 -13.42 -4.25
N ALA A 197 -8.78 -13.61 -3.07
CA ALA A 197 -7.85 -14.69 -2.83
C ALA A 197 -8.61 -16.02 -3.02
N SER A 198 -8.07 -16.87 -3.92
CA SER A 198 -8.57 -18.21 -4.28
C SER A 198 -9.54 -18.86 -3.30
N ASP A 199 -10.53 -19.57 -3.79
CA ASP A 199 -11.43 -20.54 -3.14
C ASP A 199 -12.32 -20.06 -1.98
N ASP A 200 -11.89 -19.15 -1.12
CA ASP A 200 -12.65 -18.73 0.06
C ASP A 200 -13.49 -17.44 -0.14
N GLY A 201 -13.45 -16.83 -1.31
CA GLY A 201 -14.20 -15.59 -1.60
C GLY A 201 -13.78 -14.38 -0.76
N GLN A 202 -12.67 -14.48 -0.02
CA GLN A 202 -12.12 -13.39 0.77
C GLN A 202 -11.41 -12.38 -0.14
N PRO A 203 -11.51 -11.07 0.14
CA PRO A 203 -10.75 -10.06 -0.59
C PRO A 203 -9.24 -10.32 -0.46
N LEU A 204 -8.50 -10.06 -1.55
CA LEU A 204 -7.05 -10.22 -1.57
C LEU A 204 -6.38 -9.30 -0.54
N ASP A 205 -5.55 -9.87 0.34
CA ASP A 205 -4.74 -9.11 1.29
C ASP A 205 -3.47 -8.57 0.59
N TYR A 206 -3.55 -7.33 0.13
CA TYR A 206 -2.44 -6.65 -0.54
C TYR A 206 -1.21 -6.47 0.34
N ASN A 207 -1.38 -6.39 1.67
CA ASN A 207 -0.25 -6.25 2.60
C ASN A 207 0.53 -7.56 2.70
N ALA A 208 -0.18 -8.68 2.88
CA ALA A 208 0.43 -10.01 2.89
C ALA A 208 1.13 -10.30 1.56
N LEU A 209 0.47 -10.00 0.43
CA LEU A 209 1.04 -10.17 -0.91
C LEU A 209 2.29 -9.31 -1.11
N SER A 210 2.27 -8.03 -0.75
CA SER A 210 3.43 -7.15 -0.85
C SER A 210 4.61 -7.66 -0.02
N SER A 211 4.34 -8.14 1.20
CA SER A 211 5.38 -8.70 2.08
C SER A 211 6.01 -9.97 1.48
N GLN A 212 5.23 -10.84 0.87
CA GLN A 212 5.72 -12.03 0.17
C GLN A 212 6.56 -11.66 -1.06
N LEU A 213 6.12 -10.68 -1.84
CA LEU A 213 6.87 -10.16 -2.99
C LEU A 213 8.22 -9.57 -2.57
N GLU A 214 8.27 -8.85 -1.44
CA GLU A 214 9.53 -8.32 -0.89
C GLU A 214 10.47 -9.44 -0.41
N GLN A 215 9.93 -10.51 0.16
CA GLN A 215 10.73 -11.68 0.53
C GLN A 215 11.32 -12.36 -0.72
N ILE A 216 10.54 -12.51 -1.79
CA ILE A 216 11.02 -13.04 -3.07
C ILE A 216 12.12 -12.14 -3.64
N ARG A 217 11.91 -10.81 -3.62
CA ARG A 217 12.91 -9.84 -4.06
C ARG A 217 14.21 -10.00 -3.27
N ALA A 218 14.14 -9.98 -1.95
CA ALA A 218 15.31 -10.11 -1.08
C ALA A 218 16.05 -11.45 -1.25
N LYS A 219 15.32 -12.52 -1.59
CA LYS A 219 15.89 -13.85 -1.80
C LYS A 219 16.66 -13.98 -3.10
N TYR A 220 16.18 -13.34 -4.18
CA TYR A 220 16.74 -13.52 -5.53
C TYR A 220 17.53 -12.31 -6.05
N GLU A 221 17.46 -11.16 -5.38
CA GLU A 221 18.28 -10.01 -5.73
C GLU A 221 19.75 -10.29 -5.35
N THR A 222 20.65 -10.06 -6.31
CA THR A 222 22.09 -10.28 -6.16
C THR A 222 22.86 -9.09 -6.72
N ASP A 223 24.17 -9.09 -6.61
CA ASP A 223 25.00 -8.03 -7.20
C ASP A 223 24.80 -7.90 -8.72
N ASN A 224 24.47 -9.00 -9.40
CA ASN A 224 24.25 -9.02 -10.86
C ASN A 224 22.77 -8.94 -11.26
N ILE A 225 21.85 -9.30 -10.39
CA ILE A 225 20.40 -9.32 -10.67
C ILE A 225 19.71 -8.32 -9.78
N LYS A 226 18.96 -7.39 -10.39
CA LYS A 226 18.09 -6.44 -9.71
C LYS A 226 16.64 -6.73 -10.04
N ILE A 227 15.78 -6.66 -9.03
CA ILE A 227 14.35 -6.96 -9.16
C ILE A 227 13.54 -5.70 -8.88
N HIS A 228 12.73 -5.33 -9.85
CA HIS A 228 11.80 -4.21 -9.76
C HIS A 228 10.38 -4.73 -9.79
N ILE A 229 9.60 -4.38 -8.77
CA ILE A 229 8.21 -4.81 -8.65
C ILE A 229 7.33 -3.57 -8.78
N THR A 230 6.37 -3.60 -9.71
CA THR A 230 5.42 -2.51 -9.92
C THR A 230 4.03 -3.05 -10.17
N GLY A 231 3.04 -2.26 -9.86
CA GLY A 231 1.63 -2.59 -10.02
C GLY A 231 0.80 -2.05 -8.85
N PHE A 232 -0.51 -2.01 -9.03
CA PHE A 232 -1.43 -1.46 -8.04
C PHE A 232 -1.28 -2.12 -6.66
N ALA A 233 -1.28 -3.45 -6.62
CA ALA A 233 -1.16 -4.22 -5.38
C ALA A 233 0.13 -3.89 -4.59
N LYS A 234 1.24 -3.66 -5.31
CA LYS A 234 2.51 -3.26 -4.68
C LYS A 234 2.44 -1.86 -4.09
N VAL A 235 1.88 -0.90 -4.84
CA VAL A 235 1.70 0.48 -4.36
C VAL A 235 0.82 0.52 -3.11
N VAL A 236 -0.26 -0.25 -3.09
CA VAL A 236 -1.15 -0.35 -1.91
C VAL A 236 -0.42 -0.96 -0.72
N GLY A 237 0.35 -2.04 -0.93
CA GLY A 237 1.17 -2.64 0.11
C GLY A 237 2.17 -1.66 0.71
N ASP A 238 2.92 -0.93 -0.13
CA ASP A 238 3.88 0.09 0.30
C ASP A 238 3.20 1.26 1.05
N LEU A 239 1.99 1.65 0.63
CA LEU A 239 1.19 2.65 1.32
C LEU A 239 0.80 2.18 2.72
N LEU A 240 0.39 0.93 2.88
CA LEU A 240 0.04 0.33 4.17
C LEU A 240 1.25 0.26 5.12
N ASP A 241 2.42 -0.09 4.59
CA ASP A 241 3.67 -0.08 5.36
C ASP A 241 4.07 1.36 5.76
N GLY A 242 3.89 2.33 4.86
CA GLY A 242 4.07 3.75 5.16
C GLY A 242 3.15 4.23 6.28
N MET A 243 1.91 3.76 6.33
CA MET A 243 0.98 4.10 7.43
C MET A 243 1.45 3.59 8.78
N ARG A 244 2.04 2.39 8.86
CA ARG A 244 2.65 1.89 10.12
C ARG A 244 3.79 2.77 10.58
N GLN A 245 4.65 3.23 9.67
CA GLN A 245 5.70 4.19 10.00
C GLN A 245 5.13 5.52 10.49
N MET A 246 4.07 6.03 9.86
CA MET A 246 3.38 7.25 10.32
C MET A 246 2.85 7.10 11.75
N GLN A 247 2.29 5.95 12.12
CA GLN A 247 1.84 5.69 13.49
C GLN A 247 2.99 5.72 14.50
N LEU A 248 4.16 5.16 14.16
CA LEU A 248 5.36 5.23 15.01
C LEU A 248 5.85 6.66 15.18
N PHE A 249 5.94 7.43 14.11
CA PHE A 249 6.33 8.84 14.17
C PHE A 249 5.31 9.67 14.96
N PHE A 250 4.02 9.40 14.83
CA PHE A 250 2.99 10.06 15.62
C PHE A 250 3.16 9.76 17.12
N ALA A 251 3.39 8.51 17.50
CA ALA A 251 3.66 8.13 18.88
C ALA A 251 4.93 8.82 19.42
N ALA A 252 6.02 8.85 18.64
CA ALA A 252 7.25 9.53 18.99
C ALA A 252 7.01 11.05 19.19
N THR A 253 6.24 11.67 18.31
CA THR A 253 5.89 13.11 18.42
C THR A 253 5.08 13.38 19.68
N LEU A 254 4.12 12.54 20.05
CA LEU A 254 3.38 12.68 21.30
C LEU A 254 4.29 12.61 22.53
N VAL A 255 5.26 11.70 22.52
CA VAL A 255 6.24 11.59 23.62
C VAL A 255 7.11 12.85 23.70
N ILE A 256 7.64 13.33 22.59
CA ILE A 256 8.49 14.55 22.55
C ILE A 256 7.68 15.77 23.01
N CYS A 257 6.46 15.95 22.49
CA CYS A 257 5.56 17.03 22.93
C CYS A 257 5.23 16.91 24.41
N GLY A 258 5.02 15.70 24.92
CA GLY A 258 4.80 15.46 26.35
C GLY A 258 5.98 15.89 27.20
N ILE A 259 7.19 15.53 26.80
CA ILE A 259 8.43 15.93 27.52
C ILE A 259 8.59 17.47 27.53
N VAL A 260 8.44 18.10 26.37
CA VAL A 260 8.57 19.58 26.26
C VAL A 260 7.51 20.28 27.10
N LEU A 261 6.24 19.84 27.01
CA LEU A 261 5.16 20.40 27.82
C LEU A 261 5.39 20.20 29.32
N PHE A 262 5.85 19.01 29.71
CA PHE A 262 6.17 18.74 31.10
C PHE A 262 7.31 19.60 31.60
N TRP A 263 8.34 19.81 30.81
CA TRP A 263 9.45 20.66 31.17
C TRP A 263 9.03 22.13 31.35
N TYR A 264 8.13 22.58 30.47
CA TYR A 264 7.60 23.95 30.54
C TYR A 264 6.63 24.16 31.71
N THR A 265 5.63 23.26 31.85
CA THR A 265 4.57 23.42 32.86
C THR A 265 4.97 22.93 34.27
N ARG A 266 5.94 22.01 34.32
CA ARG A 266 6.35 21.28 35.54
C ARG A 266 5.17 20.63 36.29
N CYS A 267 4.07 20.37 35.61
CA CYS A 267 2.85 19.84 36.16
C CYS A 267 2.33 18.66 35.31
N VAL A 268 2.38 17.46 35.87
CA VAL A 268 1.92 16.24 35.18
C VAL A 268 0.45 16.33 34.77
N ARG A 269 -0.42 16.88 35.63
CA ARG A 269 -1.86 17.00 35.36
C ARG A 269 -2.14 17.86 34.15
N SER A 270 -1.46 19.02 34.03
CA SER A 270 -1.63 19.93 32.90
C SER A 270 -1.13 19.32 31.59
N THR A 271 0.05 18.68 31.61
CA THR A 271 0.61 17.97 30.46
C THR A 271 -0.31 16.87 29.98
N LEU A 272 -0.83 16.05 30.90
CA LEU A 272 -1.68 14.90 30.59
C LEU A 272 -3.02 15.36 30.00
N LEU A 273 -3.58 16.46 30.50
CA LEU A 273 -4.83 17.02 30.00
C LEU A 273 -4.68 17.53 28.56
N VAL A 274 -3.60 18.24 28.23
CA VAL A 274 -3.36 18.75 26.87
C VAL A 274 -3.16 17.58 25.90
N LEU A 275 -2.36 16.56 26.28
CA LEU A 275 -2.15 15.38 25.45
C LEU A 275 -3.46 14.60 25.24
N LEU A 276 -4.28 14.43 26.28
CA LEU A 276 -5.57 13.77 26.19
C LEU A 276 -6.50 14.49 25.19
N CYS A 277 -6.58 15.82 25.27
CA CYS A 277 -7.38 16.61 24.34
C CYS A 277 -6.90 16.43 22.89
N SER A 278 -5.58 16.38 22.67
CA SER A 278 -5.00 16.14 21.35
C SER A 278 -5.37 14.74 20.81
N ILE A 279 -5.28 13.73 21.64
CA ILE A 279 -5.67 12.36 21.27
C ILE A 279 -7.17 12.28 20.95
N VAL A 280 -8.02 12.90 21.77
CA VAL A 280 -9.47 12.95 21.53
C VAL A 280 -9.77 13.62 20.20
N ALA A 281 -9.09 14.72 19.86
CA ALA A 281 -9.27 15.39 18.57
C ALA A 281 -8.93 14.47 17.38
N VAL A 282 -7.84 13.69 17.49
CA VAL A 282 -7.47 12.70 16.46
C VAL A 282 -8.51 11.57 16.36
N VAL A 283 -8.99 11.08 17.49
CA VAL A 283 -10.05 10.05 17.52
C VAL A 283 -11.33 10.56 16.86
N TRP A 284 -11.69 11.81 17.09
CA TRP A 284 -12.86 12.42 16.44
C TRP A 284 -12.67 12.54 14.92
N LEU A 285 -11.48 12.97 14.49
CA LEU A 285 -11.16 13.05 13.07
C LEU A 285 -11.29 11.68 12.39
N LEU A 286 -10.67 10.64 12.97
CA LEU A 286 -10.72 9.28 12.45
C LEU A 286 -12.13 8.68 12.51
N GLY A 287 -12.89 8.98 13.56
CA GLY A 287 -14.25 8.47 13.70
C GLY A 287 -15.26 9.11 12.76
N LEU A 288 -15.02 10.36 12.32
CA LEU A 288 -15.86 11.04 11.32
C LEU A 288 -15.57 10.57 9.89
N LEU A 289 -14.37 10.05 9.62
CA LEU A 289 -13.94 9.63 8.28
C LEU A 289 -14.91 8.63 7.61
N PRO A 290 -15.46 7.60 8.30
CA PRO A 290 -16.39 6.65 7.69
C PRO A 290 -17.77 7.25 7.35
N THR A 291 -18.10 8.43 7.88
CA THR A 291 -19.41 9.08 7.66
C THR A 291 -19.39 10.08 6.50
N LEU A 292 -18.21 10.40 6.01
CA LEU A 292 -17.97 11.26 4.84
C LEU A 292 -17.85 10.43 3.56
#